data_abdcd018874e732b5f6947e018aeed07
#
_entry.id   abdcd018874e732b5f6947e018aeed07
#
_cell.length_a   1.000
_cell.length_b   1.000
_cell.length_c   1.000
_cell.angle_alpha   90.00
_cell.angle_beta   90.00
_cell.angle_gamma   90.00
#
_symmetry.space_group_name_H-M   'P 1'
#
loop_
_entity.id
_entity.type
_entity.pdbx_description
1 polymer ?
#
loop_
_entity_poly.entity_id
_entity_poly.type
_entity_poly.pdbx_seq_one_letter_code
_entity_poly.pdbx_strand_id
1 'polypeptide(L)'
;MKPIKTMSSIALLCISCLSICCKEEKREQSGKILQIDIPLQADETHLPADSLFCGKEILALETTPDNLISKVDKLEMTNDRLYLLDEQQDMIFIFDRKGKYITKIADIGRGPAEYIEISDFHIDNDVLYLCTGGNGGKIICYDLDGKYQKSFRTEYSCNRITTDSNSIYVHHNFSHPNGNNVGVYDKKENKLVKCYKPYPKQQEGIGSSNRCWTSCNNKVYAAFDYEYSIYTLQPDTCQIVAQIDFGKNHMFPPEYKDYSFFQHQNYINQTGG
;
A
#
# COMPACT_ATOMS: atom_id res chain seq x y z
N MET A 1 79.64 -27.33 -30.75
CA MET A 1 79.26 -25.95 -31.04
C MET A 1 77.81 -25.75 -30.59
N LYS A 2 77.66 -25.10 -29.52
CA LYS A 2 76.73 -23.97 -29.24
C LYS A 2 75.34 -24.00 -29.81
N PRO A 3 74.39 -23.34 -29.21
CA PRO A 3 74.02 -23.09 -27.83
C PRO A 3 72.48 -23.03 -27.62
N ILE A 4 72.03 -23.00 -26.39
CA ILE A 4 71.16 -21.99 -25.85
C ILE A 4 69.64 -22.24 -26.04
N LYS A 5 68.79 -21.97 -25.15
CA LYS A 5 68.52 -20.80 -24.35
C LYS A 5 67.37 -20.96 -23.43
N THR A 6 67.56 -20.56 -22.31
CA THR A 6 66.63 -19.95 -21.36
C THR A 6 65.65 -19.00 -22.03
N MET A 7 64.39 -19.23 -21.80
CA MET A 7 63.37 -18.17 -21.62
C MET A 7 62.04 -18.84 -21.30
N SER A 8 61.62 -18.70 -20.09
CA SER A 8 60.21 -18.54 -19.76
C SER A 8 59.98 -18.73 -18.24
N SER A 9 60.42 -17.82 -17.47
CA SER A 9 60.05 -17.77 -16.06
C SER A 9 59.41 -16.43 -15.67
N ILE A 10 58.76 -15.75 -16.61
CA ILE A 10 58.13 -14.42 -16.33
C ILE A 10 56.65 -14.39 -16.64
N ALA A 11 56.05 -15.46 -17.13
CA ALA A 11 54.61 -15.47 -17.51
C ALA A 11 53.68 -16.10 -16.45
N LEU A 12 54.19 -16.44 -15.26
CA LEU A 12 53.35 -17.13 -14.25
C LEU A 12 53.13 -16.33 -12.96
N LEU A 13 53.35 -15.00 -12.98
CA LEU A 13 53.23 -14.16 -11.77
C LEU A 13 52.15 -13.07 -11.91
N CYS A 14 51.29 -13.11 -12.91
CA CYS A 14 50.25 -12.08 -13.11
C CYS A 14 48.79 -12.60 -13.03
N ILE A 15 48.56 -13.83 -12.61
CA ILE A 15 47.17 -14.36 -12.53
C ILE A 15 46.69 -14.56 -11.10
N SER A 16 47.49 -14.27 -10.09
CA SER A 16 47.08 -14.47 -8.69
C SER A 16 46.58 -13.22 -7.96
N CYS A 17 46.31 -12.11 -8.64
CA CYS A 17 45.85 -10.87 -7.99
C CYS A 17 44.51 -10.34 -8.44
N LEU A 18 43.62 -11.18 -9.02
CA LEU A 18 42.29 -10.75 -9.46
C LEU A 18 41.16 -11.49 -8.76
N SER A 19 41.37 -12.02 -7.60
CA SER A 19 40.29 -12.47 -6.70
C SER A 19 40.19 -11.56 -5.47
N ILE A 20 40.22 -10.24 -5.70
CA ILE A 20 39.61 -9.33 -4.74
C ILE A 20 38.11 -9.43 -4.99
N CYS A 21 37.52 -10.40 -4.28
CA CYS A 21 36.12 -10.50 -4.04
C CYS A 21 35.63 -9.14 -3.54
N CYS A 22 34.99 -8.37 -4.41
CA CYS A 22 34.09 -7.33 -3.96
C CYS A 22 32.99 -8.03 -3.16
N LYS A 23 33.19 -8.18 -1.85
CA LYS A 23 32.11 -8.26 -0.93
C LYS A 23 31.35 -6.95 -1.12
N GLU A 24 30.24 -6.98 -1.86
CA GLU A 24 29.17 -6.02 -1.65
C GLU A 24 28.82 -6.10 -0.17
N GLU A 25 29.39 -5.20 0.61
CA GLU A 25 28.80 -4.83 1.88
C GLU A 25 27.39 -4.36 1.53
N LYS A 26 26.41 -5.24 1.74
CA LYS A 26 25.04 -4.82 1.99
C LYS A 26 25.16 -3.84 3.15
N ARG A 27 25.20 -2.55 2.83
CA ARG A 27 24.90 -1.51 3.81
C ARG A 27 23.44 -1.78 4.23
N GLU A 28 23.30 -2.55 5.27
CA GLU A 28 22.16 -2.41 6.15
C GLU A 28 22.18 -0.96 6.64
N GLN A 29 21.46 -0.10 5.93
CA GLN A 29 21.02 1.15 6.54
C GLN A 29 20.03 0.72 7.63
N SER A 30 20.53 0.36 8.78
CA SER A 30 19.83 0.41 10.03
C SER A 30 19.46 1.87 10.26
N GLY A 31 18.41 2.32 9.55
CA GLY A 31 17.84 3.63 9.76
C GLY A 31 17.36 3.69 11.21
N LYS A 32 17.78 4.72 11.92
CA LYS A 32 17.30 4.98 13.28
C LYS A 32 15.78 5.04 13.22
N ILE A 33 15.10 4.15 13.95
CA ILE A 33 13.63 4.18 14.07
C ILE A 33 13.26 5.51 14.72
N LEU A 34 12.39 6.28 14.07
CA LEU A 34 11.89 7.54 14.60
C LEU A 34 10.91 7.24 15.74
N GLN A 35 11.16 7.81 16.92
CA GLN A 35 10.21 7.80 18.02
C GLN A 35 9.35 9.06 17.92
N ILE A 36 8.03 8.89 17.95
CA ILE A 36 7.04 9.96 17.86
C ILE A 36 6.21 9.90 19.13
N ASP A 37 6.51 10.77 20.08
CA ASP A 37 5.74 10.88 21.32
C ASP A 37 4.58 11.85 21.08
N ILE A 38 3.36 11.38 21.28
CA ILE A 38 2.14 12.18 21.17
C ILE A 38 1.54 12.32 22.57
N PRO A 39 1.82 13.42 23.29
CA PRO A 39 1.23 13.65 24.60
C PRO A 39 -0.28 13.93 24.42
N LEU A 40 -1.10 12.95 24.74
CA LEU A 40 -2.55 13.15 24.84
C LEU A 40 -2.84 13.85 26.16
N GLN A 41 -2.71 15.18 26.18
CA GLN A 41 -3.26 15.99 27.26
C GLN A 41 -4.74 16.24 26.97
N ALA A 42 -5.56 16.04 27.97
CA ALA A 42 -7.02 16.15 27.87
C ALA A 42 -7.53 17.58 27.65
N ASP A 43 -6.69 18.52 27.28
CA ASP A 43 -7.12 19.83 26.87
C ASP A 43 -7.66 19.72 25.45
N GLU A 44 -8.97 19.90 25.29
CA GLU A 44 -9.66 20.07 24.02
C GLU A 44 -9.13 21.33 23.30
N THR A 45 -7.89 21.29 22.88
CA THR A 45 -7.33 22.33 22.03
C THR A 45 -7.83 22.06 20.63
N HIS A 46 -8.90 22.73 20.25
CA HIS A 46 -9.33 22.81 18.87
C HIS A 46 -8.21 23.46 18.05
N LEU A 47 -7.47 22.67 17.30
CA LEU A 47 -6.56 23.20 16.29
C LEU A 47 -7.40 23.79 15.14
N PRO A 48 -7.37 25.11 14.93
CA PRO A 48 -8.07 25.69 13.79
C PRO A 48 -7.53 25.06 12.49
N ALA A 49 -8.41 24.69 11.56
CA ALA A 49 -7.99 24.12 10.30
C ALA A 49 -6.96 25.02 9.56
N ASP A 50 -7.09 26.33 9.71
CA ASP A 50 -6.18 27.32 9.13
C ASP A 50 -4.74 27.26 9.68
N SER A 51 -4.52 26.62 10.84
CA SER A 51 -3.17 26.36 11.36
C SER A 51 -2.49 25.14 10.72
N LEU A 52 -3.27 24.26 10.07
CA LEU A 52 -2.79 23.05 9.41
C LEU A 52 -2.70 23.21 7.90
N PHE A 53 -3.48 24.13 7.31
CA PHE A 53 -3.59 24.31 5.87
C PHE A 53 -3.23 25.74 5.46
N CYS A 54 -2.37 25.87 4.45
CA CYS A 54 -1.97 27.18 3.91
C CYS A 54 -3.01 27.83 2.99
N GLY A 55 -4.11 27.12 2.69
CA GLY A 55 -5.20 27.62 1.85
C GLY A 55 -6.37 26.66 1.82
N LYS A 56 -7.51 27.17 1.42
CA LYS A 56 -8.75 26.42 1.22
C LYS A 56 -9.29 26.76 -0.17
N GLU A 57 -9.69 25.75 -0.90
CA GLU A 57 -10.40 25.89 -2.17
C GLU A 57 -11.68 25.07 -2.09
N ILE A 58 -12.77 25.66 -2.57
CA ILE A 58 -14.06 24.97 -2.71
C ILE A 58 -14.26 24.71 -4.19
N LEU A 59 -14.28 23.42 -4.54
CA LEU A 59 -14.54 23.00 -5.90
C LEU A 59 -15.96 22.43 -5.99
N ALA A 60 -16.82 23.09 -6.80
CA ALA A 60 -18.14 22.57 -7.12
C ALA A 60 -18.01 21.50 -8.22
N LEU A 61 -18.52 20.30 -7.96
CA LEU A 61 -18.58 19.25 -8.98
C LEU A 61 -19.84 19.41 -9.82
N GLU A 62 -19.69 19.26 -11.14
CA GLU A 62 -20.81 19.20 -12.05
C GLU A 62 -21.72 18.03 -11.68
N THR A 63 -23.00 18.28 -11.50
CA THR A 63 -23.97 17.30 -11.08
C THR A 63 -25.05 17.14 -12.14
N THR A 64 -25.21 15.92 -12.65
CA THR A 64 -26.23 15.52 -13.61
C THR A 64 -26.87 14.21 -13.13
N PRO A 65 -28.02 13.78 -13.71
CA PRO A 65 -28.59 12.47 -13.37
C PRO A 65 -27.63 11.29 -13.57
N ASP A 66 -26.64 11.42 -14.46
CA ASP A 66 -25.72 10.34 -14.81
C ASP A 66 -24.47 10.25 -13.89
N ASN A 67 -24.23 11.29 -13.08
CA ASN A 67 -23.05 11.37 -12.22
C ASN A 67 -23.37 11.72 -10.76
N LEU A 68 -24.51 11.31 -10.27
CA LEU A 68 -24.86 11.45 -8.85
C LEU A 68 -23.94 10.57 -7.99
N ILE A 69 -23.26 11.20 -7.05
CA ILE A 69 -22.38 10.53 -6.08
C ILE A 69 -23.15 10.38 -4.79
N SER A 70 -23.21 9.15 -4.24
CA SER A 70 -23.86 8.86 -2.95
C SER A 70 -22.92 9.23 -1.80
N LYS A 71 -21.65 8.86 -1.94
CA LYS A 71 -20.62 9.09 -0.93
C LYS A 71 -19.24 9.11 -1.58
N VAL A 72 -18.36 9.95 -1.07
CA VAL A 72 -16.94 9.93 -1.46
C VAL A 72 -16.18 9.13 -0.43
N ASP A 73 -15.81 7.88 -0.77
CA ASP A 73 -15.03 6.99 0.09
C ASP A 73 -13.53 7.19 -0.11
N LYS A 74 -13.11 7.51 -1.33
CA LYS A 74 -11.72 7.82 -1.65
C LYS A 74 -11.63 8.87 -2.75
N LEU A 75 -10.65 9.76 -2.62
CA LEU A 75 -10.24 10.72 -3.63
C LEU A 75 -8.76 10.51 -3.95
N GLU A 76 -8.45 10.32 -5.23
CA GLU A 76 -7.09 10.49 -5.74
C GLU A 76 -7.07 11.56 -6.83
N MET A 77 -5.93 12.22 -7.01
CA MET A 77 -5.79 13.35 -7.91
C MET A 77 -4.53 13.22 -8.75
N THR A 78 -4.68 13.59 -10.03
CA THR A 78 -3.55 13.86 -10.92
C THR A 78 -3.42 15.37 -11.14
N ASN A 79 -2.49 15.79 -11.99
CA ASN A 79 -2.33 17.21 -12.32
C ASN A 79 -3.57 17.82 -12.96
N ASP A 80 -4.37 17.03 -13.68
CA ASP A 80 -5.47 17.48 -14.50
C ASP A 80 -6.84 16.89 -14.12
N ARG A 81 -6.89 15.90 -13.24
CA ARG A 81 -8.12 15.14 -12.91
C ARG A 81 -8.29 14.82 -11.44
N LEU A 82 -9.55 14.56 -11.08
CA LEU A 82 -10.02 14.03 -9.81
C LEU A 82 -10.69 12.69 -10.06
N TYR A 83 -10.40 11.71 -9.22
CA TYR A 83 -10.99 10.37 -9.24
C TYR A 83 -11.64 10.11 -7.90
N LEU A 84 -12.95 9.94 -7.90
CA LEU A 84 -13.75 9.77 -6.68
C LEU A 84 -14.37 8.38 -6.66
N LEU A 85 -14.01 7.59 -5.69
CA LEU A 85 -14.63 6.29 -5.44
C LEU A 85 -15.89 6.47 -4.60
N ASP A 86 -16.96 5.89 -5.06
CA ASP A 86 -18.21 5.67 -4.32
C ASP A 86 -18.35 4.15 -4.16
N GLU A 87 -17.98 3.63 -2.97
CA GLU A 87 -18.05 2.19 -2.66
C GLU A 87 -19.52 1.70 -2.57
N GLN A 88 -20.48 2.59 -2.34
CA GLN A 88 -21.89 2.23 -2.28
C GLN A 88 -22.47 1.94 -3.67
N GLN A 89 -21.96 2.61 -4.70
CA GLN A 89 -22.39 2.41 -6.08
C GLN A 89 -21.43 1.52 -6.87
N ASP A 90 -20.29 1.16 -6.31
CA ASP A 90 -19.20 0.45 -7.01
C ASP A 90 -18.76 1.20 -8.28
N MET A 91 -18.52 2.51 -8.15
CA MET A 91 -18.15 3.38 -9.26
C MET A 91 -16.98 4.30 -8.92
N ILE A 92 -16.17 4.60 -9.93
CA ILE A 92 -15.18 5.68 -9.85
C ILE A 92 -15.59 6.79 -10.82
N PHE A 93 -15.91 7.95 -10.27
CA PHE A 93 -16.24 9.15 -11.06
C PHE A 93 -14.98 9.95 -11.37
N ILE A 94 -14.86 10.41 -12.60
CA ILE A 94 -13.70 11.16 -13.10
C ILE A 94 -14.14 12.56 -13.49
N PHE A 95 -13.49 13.56 -12.89
CA PHE A 95 -13.72 14.97 -13.15
C PHE A 95 -12.41 15.65 -13.56
N ASP A 96 -12.51 16.79 -14.26
CA ASP A 96 -11.35 17.66 -14.42
C ASP A 96 -11.07 18.47 -13.14
N ARG A 97 -9.96 19.22 -13.13
CA ARG A 97 -9.57 20.07 -11.98
C ARG A 97 -10.47 21.27 -11.76
N LYS A 98 -11.43 21.53 -12.62
CA LYS A 98 -12.46 22.56 -12.49
C LYS A 98 -13.80 22.00 -12.01
N GLY A 99 -13.86 20.68 -11.75
CA GLY A 99 -15.06 19.98 -11.29
C GLY A 99 -16.01 19.59 -12.42
N LYS A 100 -15.62 19.73 -13.69
CA LYS A 100 -16.43 19.28 -14.82
C LYS A 100 -16.38 17.77 -14.94
N TYR A 101 -17.51 17.12 -15.06
CA TYR A 101 -17.61 15.68 -15.26
C TYR A 101 -17.00 15.24 -16.59
N ILE A 102 -16.20 14.21 -16.57
CA ILE A 102 -15.56 13.61 -17.76
C ILE A 102 -16.22 12.26 -18.07
N THR A 103 -16.15 11.32 -17.14
CA THR A 103 -16.66 9.96 -17.29
C THR A 103 -16.71 9.24 -15.95
N LYS A 104 -17.14 7.99 -15.95
CA LYS A 104 -17.03 7.08 -14.80
C LYS A 104 -16.62 5.69 -15.22
N ILE A 105 -15.97 4.96 -14.33
CA ILE A 105 -15.74 3.53 -14.42
C ILE A 105 -16.91 2.86 -13.68
N ALA A 106 -17.71 2.08 -14.40
CA ALA A 106 -18.92 1.44 -13.90
C ALA A 106 -19.15 0.09 -14.61
N ASP A 107 -18.09 -0.66 -14.85
CA ASP A 107 -18.10 -1.92 -15.59
C ASP A 107 -18.50 -3.08 -14.67
N ILE A 108 -19.74 -3.05 -14.16
CA ILE A 108 -20.27 -4.05 -13.22
C ILE A 108 -20.64 -5.32 -13.97
N GLY A 109 -20.04 -6.46 -13.57
CA GLY A 109 -20.28 -7.74 -14.19
C GLY A 109 -19.20 -8.79 -13.86
N ARG A 110 -19.07 -9.83 -14.70
CA ARG A 110 -18.16 -10.96 -14.48
C ARG A 110 -17.12 -11.18 -15.58
N GLY A 111 -17.11 -10.33 -16.58
CA GLY A 111 -16.15 -10.36 -17.69
C GLY A 111 -14.72 -9.92 -17.27
N PRO A 112 -13.78 -9.99 -18.19
CA PRO A 112 -12.38 -9.60 -17.92
C PRO A 112 -12.23 -8.15 -17.47
N ALA A 113 -12.98 -7.22 -18.07
CA ALA A 113 -12.98 -5.80 -17.70
C ALA A 113 -13.95 -5.46 -16.57
N GLU A 114 -14.81 -6.42 -16.16
CA GLU A 114 -15.92 -6.17 -15.25
C GLU A 114 -15.59 -6.61 -13.83
N TYR A 115 -16.32 -6.06 -12.85
CA TYR A 115 -16.20 -6.38 -11.42
C TYR A 115 -17.58 -6.44 -10.76
N ILE A 116 -17.68 -7.08 -9.60
CA ILE A 116 -18.91 -7.14 -8.79
C ILE A 116 -18.90 -6.00 -7.76
N GLU A 117 -17.73 -5.72 -7.17
CA GLU A 117 -17.53 -4.70 -6.15
C GLU A 117 -16.14 -4.08 -6.30
N ILE A 118 -15.99 -2.84 -5.90
CA ILE A 118 -14.69 -2.15 -5.81
C ILE A 118 -14.28 -2.13 -4.34
N SER A 119 -13.11 -2.67 -4.04
CA SER A 119 -12.54 -2.59 -2.69
C SER A 119 -11.62 -1.39 -2.52
N ASP A 120 -10.87 -1.03 -3.55
CA ASP A 120 -9.97 0.11 -3.56
C ASP A 120 -9.47 0.40 -4.98
N PHE A 121 -8.87 1.58 -5.17
CA PHE A 121 -8.11 1.89 -6.38
C PHE A 121 -6.85 2.69 -6.02
N HIS A 122 -5.89 2.72 -6.92
CA HIS A 122 -4.69 3.54 -6.79
C HIS A 122 -4.21 3.99 -8.17
N ILE A 123 -3.73 5.24 -8.23
CA ILE A 123 -3.17 5.80 -9.46
C ILE A 123 -1.66 5.89 -9.32
N ASP A 124 -0.96 5.30 -10.29
CA ASP A 124 0.48 5.42 -10.41
C ASP A 124 0.87 5.68 -11.86
N ASN A 125 1.53 6.80 -12.07
CA ASN A 125 1.81 7.34 -13.40
C ASN A 125 0.52 7.44 -14.24
N ASP A 126 0.46 6.75 -15.38
CA ASP A 126 -0.67 6.80 -16.32
C ASP A 126 -1.64 5.62 -16.16
N VAL A 127 -1.57 4.88 -15.05
CA VAL A 127 -2.41 3.70 -14.81
C VAL A 127 -3.21 3.85 -13.53
N LEU A 128 -4.53 3.62 -13.65
CA LEU A 128 -5.42 3.41 -12.52
C LEU A 128 -5.54 1.91 -12.27
N TYR A 129 -5.10 1.48 -11.11
CA TYR A 129 -5.23 0.11 -10.61
C TYR A 129 -6.46 0.01 -9.73
N LEU A 130 -7.46 -0.73 -10.16
CA LEU A 130 -8.67 -1.02 -9.39
C LEU A 130 -8.54 -2.43 -8.81
N CYS A 131 -8.80 -2.59 -7.52
CA CYS A 131 -8.84 -3.90 -6.90
C CYS A 131 -10.25 -4.29 -6.44
N THR A 132 -10.54 -5.57 -6.58
CA THR A 132 -11.80 -6.16 -6.17
C THR A 132 -11.58 -7.14 -5.02
N GLY A 133 -12.50 -7.15 -4.07
CA GLY A 133 -12.50 -8.11 -2.97
C GLY A 133 -13.07 -9.49 -3.36
N GLY A 134 -13.52 -10.22 -2.35
CA GLY A 134 -14.17 -11.51 -2.51
C GLY A 134 -13.23 -12.69 -2.76
N ASN A 135 -13.81 -13.86 -3.02
CA ASN A 135 -13.06 -15.09 -3.29
C ASN A 135 -12.36 -15.02 -4.65
N GLY A 136 -11.05 -14.85 -4.63
CA GLY A 136 -10.23 -14.68 -5.82
C GLY A 136 -10.29 -13.25 -6.36
N GLY A 137 -9.68 -12.33 -5.66
CA GLY A 137 -9.58 -10.94 -6.04
C GLY A 137 -9.03 -10.75 -7.46
N LYS A 138 -9.29 -9.61 -8.02
CA LYS A 138 -8.82 -9.21 -9.34
C LYS A 138 -8.25 -7.80 -9.28
N ILE A 139 -7.19 -7.56 -10.01
CA ILE A 139 -6.70 -6.22 -10.31
C ILE A 139 -7.05 -5.90 -11.74
N ILE A 140 -7.72 -4.78 -11.95
CA ILE A 140 -8.09 -4.26 -13.27
C ILE A 140 -7.31 -2.96 -13.48
N CYS A 141 -6.65 -2.85 -14.61
CA CYS A 141 -5.90 -1.66 -14.99
C CYS A 141 -6.69 -0.87 -16.03
N TYR A 142 -6.85 0.41 -15.77
CA TYR A 142 -7.43 1.38 -16.69
C TYR A 142 -6.40 2.47 -17.01
N ASP A 143 -6.56 3.13 -18.14
CA ASP A 143 -5.88 4.40 -18.36
C ASP A 143 -6.55 5.53 -17.55
N LEU A 144 -5.97 6.72 -17.58
CA LEU A 144 -6.50 7.87 -16.84
C LEU A 144 -7.83 8.39 -17.42
N ASP A 145 -8.23 7.97 -18.60
CA ASP A 145 -9.54 8.22 -19.20
C ASP A 145 -10.60 7.18 -18.80
N GLY A 146 -10.26 6.23 -17.94
CA GLY A 146 -11.15 5.17 -17.51
C GLY A 146 -11.36 4.06 -18.53
N LYS A 147 -10.47 3.91 -19.52
CA LYS A 147 -10.56 2.84 -20.52
C LYS A 147 -9.79 1.62 -20.04
N TYR A 148 -10.43 0.47 -20.08
CA TYR A 148 -9.84 -0.81 -19.75
C TYR A 148 -8.56 -1.08 -20.56
N GLN A 149 -7.52 -1.55 -19.87
CA GLN A 149 -6.24 -1.93 -20.46
C GLN A 149 -5.99 -3.43 -20.33
N LYS A 150 -6.01 -3.93 -19.13
CA LYS A 150 -5.80 -5.34 -18.79
C LYS A 150 -6.37 -5.67 -17.42
N SER A 151 -6.49 -6.97 -17.15
CA SER A 151 -6.77 -7.44 -15.80
C SER A 151 -6.04 -8.75 -15.52
N PHE A 152 -5.82 -9.05 -14.26
CA PHE A 152 -5.30 -10.33 -13.82
C PHE A 152 -5.90 -10.69 -12.45
N ARG A 153 -5.99 -12.00 -12.19
CA ARG A 153 -6.46 -12.49 -10.91
C ARG A 153 -5.35 -12.43 -9.88
N THR A 154 -5.70 -12.01 -8.68
CA THR A 154 -4.84 -12.21 -7.52
C THR A 154 -5.09 -13.61 -6.97
N GLU A 155 -4.07 -14.22 -6.35
CA GLU A 155 -4.22 -15.54 -5.75
C GLU A 155 -5.19 -15.50 -4.56
N TYR A 156 -5.32 -14.32 -3.93
CA TYR A 156 -6.11 -14.11 -2.72
C TYR A 156 -6.89 -12.80 -2.81
N SER A 157 -7.78 -12.58 -1.86
CA SER A 157 -8.57 -11.34 -1.75
C SER A 157 -7.68 -10.10 -1.83
N CYS A 158 -8.13 -9.10 -2.58
CA CYS A 158 -7.49 -7.79 -2.71
C CYS A 158 -8.41 -6.74 -2.09
N ASN A 159 -8.08 -6.28 -0.90
CA ASN A 159 -8.92 -5.33 -0.16
C ASN A 159 -8.44 -3.89 -0.29
N ARG A 160 -7.13 -3.68 -0.27
CA ARG A 160 -6.50 -2.37 -0.49
C ARG A 160 -5.32 -2.54 -1.43
N ILE A 161 -5.03 -1.51 -2.22
CA ILE A 161 -3.97 -1.53 -3.23
C ILE A 161 -3.12 -0.26 -3.17
N THR A 162 -1.82 -0.42 -3.36
CA THR A 162 -0.88 0.67 -3.61
C THR A 162 0.30 0.16 -4.43
N THR A 163 1.15 1.04 -4.91
CA THR A 163 2.27 0.64 -5.78
C THR A 163 3.53 1.42 -5.47
N ASP A 164 4.67 0.87 -5.89
CA ASP A 164 5.91 1.59 -6.16
C ASP A 164 6.27 1.45 -7.66
N SER A 165 7.47 1.80 -8.06
CA SER A 165 7.89 1.75 -9.47
C SER A 165 7.72 0.38 -10.12
N ASN A 166 7.93 -0.71 -9.39
CA ASN A 166 8.02 -2.06 -9.95
C ASN A 166 6.98 -3.03 -9.39
N SER A 167 6.37 -2.68 -8.27
CA SER A 167 5.54 -3.60 -7.49
C SER A 167 4.14 -3.05 -7.23
N ILE A 168 3.20 -3.98 -7.13
CA ILE A 168 1.85 -3.73 -6.64
C ILE A 168 1.75 -4.40 -5.28
N TYR A 169 1.36 -3.65 -4.26
CA TYR A 169 1.13 -4.12 -2.91
C TYR A 169 -0.36 -4.29 -2.68
N VAL A 170 -0.76 -5.43 -2.20
CA VAL A 170 -2.14 -5.80 -1.91
C VAL A 170 -2.29 -6.12 -0.43
N HIS A 171 -3.27 -5.54 0.22
CA HIS A 171 -3.67 -5.90 1.57
C HIS A 171 -4.77 -6.95 1.54
N HIS A 172 -4.56 -8.04 2.26
CA HIS A 172 -5.48 -9.18 2.28
C HIS A 172 -6.53 -9.11 3.37
N ASN A 173 -6.48 -8.09 4.21
CA ASN A 173 -7.50 -7.83 5.24
C ASN A 173 -7.79 -9.05 6.15
N PHE A 174 -6.73 -9.66 6.67
CA PHE A 174 -6.80 -10.83 7.56
C PHE A 174 -7.52 -12.05 6.94
N SER A 175 -7.54 -12.15 5.62
CA SER A 175 -8.24 -13.24 4.90
C SER A 175 -7.31 -14.14 4.08
N HIS A 176 -5.98 -13.98 4.22
CA HIS A 176 -5.02 -14.78 3.48
C HIS A 176 -4.83 -16.17 4.12
N PRO A 177 -4.97 -17.28 3.38
CA PRO A 177 -4.91 -18.64 3.94
C PRO A 177 -3.63 -18.97 4.71
N ASN A 178 -2.51 -18.34 4.33
CA ASN A 178 -1.22 -18.54 5.01
C ASN A 178 -0.95 -17.49 6.10
N GLY A 179 -1.96 -16.73 6.52
CA GLY A 179 -1.86 -15.78 7.62
C GLY A 179 -0.94 -14.57 7.36
N ASN A 180 -0.84 -14.09 6.11
CA ASN A 180 -0.09 -12.88 5.77
C ASN A 180 -1.00 -11.78 5.26
N ASN A 181 -0.78 -10.54 5.69
CA ASN A 181 -1.62 -9.42 5.31
C ASN A 181 -1.19 -8.69 4.04
N VAL A 182 0.06 -8.85 3.61
CA VAL A 182 0.59 -8.15 2.44
C VAL A 182 1.02 -9.13 1.38
N GLY A 183 0.46 -9.00 0.18
CA GLY A 183 0.93 -9.65 -1.04
C GLY A 183 1.63 -8.64 -1.94
N VAL A 184 2.71 -9.04 -2.56
CA VAL A 184 3.49 -8.23 -3.50
C VAL A 184 3.46 -8.88 -4.86
N TYR A 185 3.00 -8.13 -5.86
CA TYR A 185 2.94 -8.55 -7.25
C TYR A 185 3.93 -7.74 -8.08
N ASP A 186 4.63 -8.42 -8.98
CA ASP A 186 5.44 -7.76 -9.99
C ASP A 186 4.55 -7.07 -11.03
N LYS A 187 4.78 -5.78 -11.33
CA LYS A 187 3.95 -5.00 -12.26
C LYS A 187 4.05 -5.46 -13.70
N LYS A 188 5.19 -6.01 -14.08
CA LYS A 188 5.45 -6.45 -15.46
C LYS A 188 4.87 -7.83 -15.70
N GLU A 189 5.16 -8.76 -14.79
CA GLU A 189 4.73 -10.15 -14.91
C GLU A 189 3.29 -10.39 -14.42
N ASN A 190 2.73 -9.47 -13.62
CA ASN A 190 1.43 -9.59 -12.96
C ASN A 190 1.31 -10.86 -12.10
N LYS A 191 2.43 -11.25 -11.47
CA LYS A 191 2.53 -12.47 -10.65
C LYS A 191 2.86 -12.12 -9.22
N LEU A 192 2.32 -12.92 -8.30
CA LEU A 192 2.68 -12.86 -6.89
C LEU A 192 4.16 -13.22 -6.73
N VAL A 193 4.92 -12.31 -6.13
CA VAL A 193 6.34 -12.49 -5.82
C VAL A 193 6.51 -13.00 -4.40
N LYS A 194 5.77 -12.41 -3.46
CA LYS A 194 5.93 -12.69 -2.03
C LYS A 194 4.69 -12.28 -1.23
N CYS A 195 4.51 -12.97 -0.11
CA CYS A 195 3.62 -12.52 0.96
C CYS A 195 4.43 -12.32 2.23
N TYR A 196 4.07 -11.31 3.02
CA TYR A 196 4.66 -11.07 4.33
C TYR A 196 3.68 -10.33 5.26
N LYS A 197 4.14 -9.91 6.44
CA LYS A 197 3.35 -9.33 7.51
C LYS A 197 2.35 -10.35 8.07
N PRO A 198 2.88 -11.40 8.74
CA PRO A 198 2.02 -12.41 9.35
C PRO A 198 1.13 -11.80 10.43
N TYR A 199 -0.05 -12.36 10.59
CA TYR A 199 -0.99 -12.04 11.66
C TYR A 199 -1.39 -13.31 12.43
N PRO A 200 -1.74 -13.16 13.72
CA PRO A 200 -2.19 -14.29 14.51
C PRO A 200 -3.47 -14.92 13.95
N LYS A 201 -3.57 -16.25 14.01
CA LYS A 201 -4.74 -16.98 13.51
C LYS A 201 -6.07 -16.49 14.11
N GLN A 202 -6.03 -15.98 15.34
CA GLN A 202 -7.19 -15.44 16.03
C GLN A 202 -7.75 -14.18 15.36
N GLN A 203 -6.96 -13.52 14.52
CA GLN A 203 -7.36 -12.35 13.74
C GLN A 203 -7.86 -12.70 12.33
N GLU A 204 -7.86 -13.97 11.94
CA GLU A 204 -8.37 -14.39 10.64
C GLU A 204 -9.84 -13.98 10.49
N GLY A 205 -10.13 -13.27 9.39
CA GLY A 205 -11.48 -12.81 9.07
C GLY A 205 -12.01 -11.62 9.88
N ILE A 206 -11.18 -10.98 10.74
CA ILE A 206 -11.61 -9.80 11.52
C ILE A 206 -12.09 -8.68 10.58
N GLY A 207 -11.39 -8.47 9.48
CA GLY A 207 -11.64 -7.39 8.56
C GLY A 207 -11.32 -6.00 9.15
N SER A 208 -10.76 -5.14 8.33
CA SER A 208 -10.53 -3.74 8.65
C SER A 208 -10.99 -2.88 7.50
N SER A 209 -11.65 -1.78 7.80
CA SER A 209 -12.00 -0.76 6.81
C SER A 209 -10.89 0.28 6.62
N ASN A 210 -9.83 0.23 7.42
CA ASN A 210 -8.81 1.25 7.44
C ASN A 210 -7.97 1.25 6.16
N ARG A 211 -7.69 2.45 5.67
CA ARG A 211 -6.71 2.66 4.61
C ARG A 211 -5.32 2.65 5.25
N CYS A 212 -4.70 1.48 5.23
CA CYS A 212 -3.50 1.19 6.01
C CYS A 212 -2.19 1.70 5.38
N TRP A 213 -2.22 2.28 4.17
CA TRP A 213 -1.00 2.73 3.51
C TRP A 213 -1.15 3.96 2.62
N THR A 214 0.00 4.55 2.31
CA THR A 214 0.14 5.65 1.36
C THR A 214 1.47 5.50 0.61
N SER A 215 1.54 6.06 -0.59
CA SER A 215 2.79 6.16 -1.36
C SER A 215 3.25 7.60 -1.43
N CYS A 216 4.55 7.81 -1.29
CA CYS A 216 5.19 9.11 -1.40
C CYS A 216 6.64 8.95 -1.88
N ASN A 217 7.03 9.69 -2.92
CA ASN A 217 8.37 9.64 -3.49
C ASN A 217 8.84 8.20 -3.80
N ASN A 218 7.98 7.42 -4.42
CA ASN A 218 8.21 6.02 -4.77
C ASN A 218 8.51 5.10 -3.57
N LYS A 219 8.07 5.48 -2.38
CA LYS A 219 8.11 4.66 -1.18
C LYS A 219 6.71 4.41 -0.67
N VAL A 220 6.43 3.20 -0.27
CA VAL A 220 5.17 2.82 0.35
C VAL A 220 5.35 2.80 1.85
N TYR A 221 4.47 3.52 2.54
CA TYR A 221 4.38 3.53 3.99
C TYR A 221 3.09 2.87 4.42
N ALA A 222 3.15 2.11 5.51
CA ALA A 222 2.00 1.39 6.04
C ALA A 222 1.90 1.52 7.56
N ALA A 223 0.68 1.62 8.07
CA ALA A 223 0.34 1.45 9.47
C ALA A 223 -0.73 0.34 9.54
N PHE A 224 -0.43 -0.73 10.25
CA PHE A 224 -1.35 -1.87 10.35
C PHE A 224 -2.19 -1.76 11.62
N ASP A 225 -3.38 -2.34 11.57
CA ASP A 225 -4.26 -2.39 12.73
C ASP A 225 -3.58 -3.08 13.91
N TYR A 226 -3.94 -2.64 15.12
CA TYR A 226 -3.44 -3.17 16.40
C TYR A 226 -1.94 -2.95 16.65
N GLU A 227 -1.30 -2.04 15.90
CA GLU A 227 0.11 -1.71 16.04
C GLU A 227 0.32 -0.20 16.07
N TYR A 228 1.35 0.24 16.79
CA TYR A 228 1.75 1.63 16.89
C TYR A 228 3.02 1.93 16.07
N SER A 229 3.23 1.17 15.00
CA SER A 229 4.41 1.26 14.16
C SER A 229 4.05 1.71 12.74
N ILE A 230 4.87 2.57 12.18
CA ILE A 230 4.84 2.89 10.76
C ILE A 230 5.94 2.10 10.08
N TYR A 231 5.58 1.46 9.00
CA TYR A 231 6.45 0.62 8.19
C TYR A 231 6.75 1.27 6.85
N THR A 232 7.90 0.97 6.27
CA THR A 232 8.10 1.07 4.83
C THR A 232 8.04 -0.31 4.21
N LEU A 233 7.36 -0.42 3.08
CA LEU A 233 7.21 -1.66 2.33
C LEU A 233 8.21 -1.68 1.18
N GLN A 234 8.82 -2.83 0.97
CA GLN A 234 9.70 -3.15 -0.14
C GLN A 234 9.28 -4.49 -0.73
N PRO A 235 9.69 -4.86 -1.96
CA PRO A 235 9.24 -6.09 -2.61
C PRO A 235 9.46 -7.38 -1.80
N ASP A 236 10.47 -7.42 -0.96
CA ASP A 236 10.87 -8.60 -0.20
C ASP A 236 10.75 -8.45 1.32
N THR A 237 10.47 -7.25 1.83
CA THR A 237 10.46 -6.99 3.28
C THR A 237 9.57 -5.81 3.67
N CYS A 238 9.25 -5.75 4.97
CA CYS A 238 8.68 -4.57 5.57
C CYS A 238 9.49 -4.19 6.82
N GLN A 239 9.84 -2.92 6.94
CA GLN A 239 10.72 -2.42 8.01
C GLN A 239 10.04 -1.31 8.79
N ILE A 240 10.15 -1.33 10.11
CA ILE A 240 9.68 -0.25 10.96
C ILE A 240 10.55 0.99 10.73
N VAL A 241 9.92 2.11 10.42
CA VAL A 241 10.58 3.41 10.25
C VAL A 241 10.21 4.39 11.35
N ALA A 242 9.05 4.22 11.98
CA ALA A 242 8.65 5.01 13.14
C ALA A 242 7.83 4.18 14.12
N GLN A 243 7.89 4.56 15.39
CA GLN A 243 7.02 4.08 16.46
C GLN A 243 6.32 5.26 17.10
N ILE A 244 5.03 5.13 17.36
CA ILE A 244 4.18 6.15 17.94
C ILE A 244 3.93 5.75 19.40
N ASP A 245 4.15 6.69 20.31
CA ASP A 245 3.83 6.54 21.74
C ASP A 245 2.78 7.58 22.13
N PHE A 246 1.61 7.12 22.51
CA PHE A 246 0.52 7.95 23.03
C PHE A 246 0.55 8.09 24.57
N GLY A 247 1.59 7.57 25.19
CA GLY A 247 1.72 7.51 26.64
C GLY A 247 1.03 6.29 27.26
N LYS A 248 1.53 5.87 28.40
CA LYS A 248 1.20 4.60 29.06
C LYS A 248 -0.31 4.33 29.24
N ASN A 249 -1.10 5.39 29.42
CA ASN A 249 -2.55 5.25 29.68
C ASN A 249 -3.40 5.27 28.40
N HIS A 250 -2.79 5.49 27.26
CA HIS A 250 -3.47 5.65 25.97
C HIS A 250 -2.98 4.64 24.91
N MET A 251 -2.17 3.69 25.33
CA MET A 251 -1.74 2.57 24.51
C MET A 251 -2.53 1.33 24.87
N PHE A 252 -2.94 0.57 23.88
CA PHE A 252 -3.45 -0.77 24.12
C PHE A 252 -2.37 -1.63 24.79
N PRO A 253 -2.74 -2.59 25.63
CA PRO A 253 -1.76 -3.50 26.24
C PRO A 253 -1.05 -4.30 25.14
N PRO A 254 0.22 -4.70 25.35
CA PRO A 254 1.02 -5.39 24.33
C PRO A 254 0.38 -6.65 23.76
N GLU A 255 -0.42 -7.34 24.57
CA GLU A 255 -1.17 -8.54 24.17
C GLU A 255 -2.40 -8.25 23.30
N TYR A 256 -2.82 -6.98 23.17
CA TYR A 256 -3.99 -6.59 22.39
C TYR A 256 -3.89 -7.02 20.91
N LYS A 257 -2.70 -6.99 20.36
CA LYS A 257 -2.42 -7.47 19.00
C LYS A 257 -2.72 -8.96 18.79
N ASP A 258 -2.76 -9.75 19.87
CA ASP A 258 -3.01 -11.18 19.82
C ASP A 258 -4.47 -11.54 20.15
N TYR A 259 -5.30 -10.53 20.39
CA TYR A 259 -6.71 -10.73 20.71
C TYR A 259 -7.51 -11.22 19.49
N SER A 260 -8.49 -12.09 19.74
CA SER A 260 -9.53 -12.41 18.77
C SER A 260 -10.51 -11.23 18.61
N PHE A 261 -11.32 -11.26 17.58
CA PHE A 261 -12.38 -10.26 17.37
C PHE A 261 -13.24 -10.02 18.63
N PHE A 262 -13.70 -11.08 19.27
CA PHE A 262 -14.52 -10.96 20.49
C PHE A 262 -13.76 -10.36 21.67
N GLN A 263 -12.47 -10.65 21.79
CA GLN A 263 -11.64 -10.05 22.83
C GLN A 263 -11.42 -8.55 22.59
N HIS A 264 -11.21 -8.13 21.32
CA HIS A 264 -11.14 -6.72 20.97
C HIS A 264 -12.44 -5.99 21.33
N GLN A 265 -13.60 -6.53 20.92
CA GLN A 265 -14.89 -5.94 21.22
C GLN A 265 -15.15 -5.83 22.74
N ASN A 266 -14.84 -6.89 23.48
CA ASN A 266 -14.97 -6.87 24.93
C ASN A 266 -14.06 -5.83 25.59
N TYR A 267 -12.82 -5.73 25.13
CA TYR A 267 -11.87 -4.73 25.65
C TYR A 267 -12.38 -3.30 25.42
N ILE A 268 -12.79 -2.97 24.20
CA ILE A 268 -13.35 -1.67 23.85
C ILE A 268 -14.58 -1.35 24.70
N ASN A 269 -15.52 -2.30 24.84
CA ASN A 269 -16.72 -2.11 25.64
C ASN A 269 -16.43 -1.90 27.12
N GLN A 270 -15.35 -2.46 27.65
CA GLN A 270 -14.94 -2.32 29.06
C GLN A 270 -14.17 -1.04 29.33
N THR A 271 -13.40 -0.55 28.36
CA THR A 271 -12.51 0.60 28.53
C THR A 271 -13.10 1.91 28.02
N GLY A 272 -14.23 1.84 27.31
CA GLY A 272 -14.93 3.02 26.81
C GLY A 272 -14.41 3.52 25.46
N GLY A 273 -13.56 2.73 24.78
CA GLY A 273 -13.06 2.96 23.42
C GLY A 273 -12.06 4.10 23.33
#